data_c188e6322d84836872528b042acd7285
#
_entry.id   c188e6322d84836872528b042acd7285
#
_cell.length_a   1.000
_cell.length_b   1.000
_cell.length_c   1.000
_cell.angle_alpha   90.00
_cell.angle_beta   90.00
_cell.angle_gamma   90.00
#
_symmetry.space_group_name_H-M   'P 1'
#
loop_
_entity.id
_entity.type
_entity.pdbx_description
1 polymer ?
#
loop_
_entity_poly.entity_id
_entity_poly.type
_entity_poly.pdbx_seq_one_letter_code
_entity_poly.pdbx_strand_id
1 'polypeptide(L)'
;MGFQNGLKRCHQLLKKDGFLGVTEIVYLVNDPPAPLIQCFEKEYPDIKTVQANIELIQNERFLLISNFTLTKSAWLDCFYLPMQKELLRLNKKYQGNEIALGIFQEMEKEINLYKKFSDFYGYEFFIMQRDN
;
A
#
# COMPACT_ATOMS: atom_id res chain seq x y z
N MET A 1 -5.11 -8.45 -7.61
CA MET A 1 -5.56 -7.79 -8.88
C MET A 1 -4.44 -6.94 -9.48
N GLY A 2 -3.62 -6.28 -8.69
CA GLY A 2 -2.60 -5.33 -9.13
C GLY A 2 -3.17 -3.97 -9.55
N PHE A 3 -2.36 -2.92 -9.42
CA PHE A 3 -2.80 -1.53 -9.62
C PHE A 3 -3.30 -1.27 -11.04
N GLN A 4 -2.55 -1.72 -12.05
CA GLN A 4 -2.91 -1.52 -13.46
C GLN A 4 -4.27 -2.14 -13.82
N ASN A 5 -4.52 -3.39 -13.40
CA ASN A 5 -5.81 -4.04 -13.65
C ASN A 5 -6.94 -3.37 -12.87
N GLY A 6 -6.66 -2.87 -11.68
CA GLY A 6 -7.59 -2.05 -10.90
C GLY A 6 -8.00 -0.78 -11.65
N LEU A 7 -7.03 -0.05 -12.20
CA LEU A 7 -7.28 1.14 -13.02
C LEU A 7 -8.15 0.83 -14.25
N LYS A 8 -7.82 -0.22 -15.00
CA LYS A 8 -8.63 -0.67 -16.17
C LYS A 8 -10.08 -0.93 -15.76
N ARG A 9 -10.28 -1.62 -14.64
CA ARG A 9 -11.63 -1.93 -14.16
C ARG A 9 -12.38 -0.68 -13.72
N CYS A 10 -11.72 0.21 -12.98
CA CYS A 10 -12.32 1.48 -12.57
C CYS A 10 -12.69 2.36 -13.77
N HIS A 11 -11.82 2.42 -14.79
CA HIS A 11 -12.11 3.16 -16.02
C HIS A 11 -13.40 2.70 -16.70
N GLN A 12 -13.68 1.38 -16.74
CA GLN A 12 -14.89 0.83 -17.31
C GLN A 12 -16.15 1.17 -16.51
N LEU A 13 -16.03 1.31 -15.18
CA LEU A 13 -17.15 1.54 -14.27
C LEU A 13 -17.48 3.02 -14.07
N LEU A 14 -16.50 3.89 -14.24
CA LEU A 14 -16.68 5.33 -14.10
C LEU A 14 -17.52 5.92 -15.25
N LYS A 15 -18.33 6.91 -14.94
CA LYS A 15 -18.96 7.76 -15.95
C LYS A 15 -17.90 8.59 -16.67
N LYS A 16 -18.25 9.10 -17.85
CA LYS A 16 -17.46 10.09 -18.55
C LYS A 16 -17.09 11.23 -17.59
N ASP A 17 -15.84 11.67 -17.62
CA ASP A 17 -15.30 12.73 -16.74
C ASP A 17 -15.41 12.43 -15.23
N GLY A 18 -15.69 11.17 -14.85
CA GLY A 18 -15.76 10.72 -13.47
C GLY A 18 -14.40 10.72 -12.79
N PHE A 19 -14.37 10.90 -11.46
CA PHE A 19 -13.15 10.95 -10.67
C PHE A 19 -12.91 9.62 -9.93
N LEU A 20 -11.63 9.27 -9.78
CA LEU A 20 -11.15 8.17 -8.97
C LEU A 20 -10.14 8.70 -7.95
N GLY A 21 -10.35 8.39 -6.68
CA GLY A 21 -9.34 8.54 -5.63
C GLY A 21 -8.93 7.15 -5.13
N VAL A 22 -7.63 6.87 -5.11
CA VAL A 22 -7.10 5.56 -4.71
C VAL A 22 -5.74 5.70 -4.05
N THR A 23 -5.47 4.85 -3.07
CA THR A 23 -4.13 4.68 -2.51
C THR A 23 -3.46 3.46 -3.13
N GLU A 24 -2.17 3.56 -3.37
CA GLU A 24 -1.33 2.45 -3.82
C GLU A 24 -0.03 2.43 -3.03
N ILE A 25 0.44 1.24 -2.70
CA ILE A 25 1.74 1.05 -2.07
C ILE A 25 2.85 1.35 -3.08
N VAL A 26 3.83 2.14 -2.69
CA VAL A 26 4.87 2.63 -3.59
C VAL A 26 6.25 2.64 -2.93
N TYR A 27 7.30 2.53 -3.74
CA TYR A 27 8.62 2.98 -3.34
C TYR A 27 8.69 4.50 -3.39
N LEU A 28 9.21 5.11 -2.30
CA LEU A 28 9.41 6.55 -2.19
C LEU A 28 10.76 7.00 -2.74
N VAL A 29 11.61 6.06 -3.11
CA VAL A 29 12.95 6.27 -3.67
C VAL A 29 13.15 5.40 -4.91
N ASN A 30 14.09 5.80 -5.78
CA ASN A 30 14.40 5.03 -7.00
C ASN A 30 15.28 3.81 -6.75
N ASP A 31 16.03 3.82 -5.64
CA ASP A 31 16.98 2.75 -5.28
C ASP A 31 16.68 2.28 -3.84
N PRO A 32 15.60 1.51 -3.63
CA PRO A 32 15.26 0.99 -2.31
C PRO A 32 16.27 -0.08 -1.85
N PRO A 33 16.45 -0.26 -0.52
CA PRO A 33 17.36 -1.26 0.02
C PRO A 33 17.01 -2.69 -0.44
N ALA A 34 18.03 -3.49 -0.79
CA ALA A 34 17.86 -4.86 -1.27
C ALA A 34 16.98 -5.74 -0.34
N PRO A 35 17.09 -5.70 1.00
CA PRO A 35 16.22 -6.46 1.87
C PRO A 35 14.73 -6.09 1.72
N LEU A 36 14.42 -4.82 1.47
CA LEU A 36 13.05 -4.36 1.23
C LEU A 36 12.53 -4.89 -0.10
N ILE A 37 13.33 -4.82 -1.16
CA ILE A 37 12.98 -5.37 -2.48
C ILE A 37 12.65 -6.86 -2.35
N GLN A 38 13.49 -7.65 -1.67
CA GLN A 38 13.28 -9.08 -1.46
C GLN A 38 11.97 -9.38 -0.71
N CYS A 39 11.58 -8.54 0.25
CA CYS A 39 10.29 -8.67 0.92
C CYS A 39 9.14 -8.46 -0.07
N PHE A 40 9.16 -7.38 -0.85
CA PHE A 40 8.08 -7.08 -1.77
C PHE A 40 8.02 -7.99 -3.00
N GLU A 41 9.12 -8.59 -3.43
CA GLU A 41 9.10 -9.64 -4.48
C GLU A 41 8.20 -10.82 -4.10
N LYS A 42 8.05 -11.10 -2.82
CA LYS A 42 7.17 -12.17 -2.31
C LYS A 42 5.74 -11.69 -2.04
N GLU A 43 5.61 -10.52 -1.41
CA GLU A 43 4.33 -10.03 -0.88
C GLU A 43 3.53 -9.25 -1.93
N TYR A 44 4.19 -8.39 -2.68
CA TYR A 44 3.58 -7.54 -3.69
C TYR A 44 4.57 -7.17 -4.80
N PRO A 45 4.86 -8.09 -5.74
CA PRO A 45 5.88 -7.90 -6.78
C PRO A 45 5.55 -6.74 -7.75
N ASP A 46 4.30 -6.30 -7.80
CA ASP A 46 3.86 -5.19 -8.65
C ASP A 46 4.19 -3.79 -8.09
N ILE A 47 4.79 -3.70 -6.90
CA ILE A 47 5.16 -2.40 -6.30
C ILE A 47 6.08 -1.60 -7.22
N LYS A 48 5.77 -0.32 -7.38
CA LYS A 48 6.50 0.61 -8.26
C LYS A 48 6.76 1.93 -7.54
N THR A 49 7.59 2.77 -8.14
CA THR A 49 7.76 4.17 -7.70
C THR A 49 6.51 5.00 -7.99
N VAL A 50 6.40 6.14 -7.34
CA VAL A 50 5.32 7.12 -7.60
C VAL A 50 5.29 7.50 -9.08
N GLN A 51 6.46 7.80 -9.67
CA GLN A 51 6.57 8.20 -11.08
C GLN A 51 6.09 7.09 -12.03
N ALA A 52 6.48 5.84 -11.80
CA ALA A 52 6.05 4.72 -12.62
C ALA A 52 4.53 4.48 -12.53
N ASN A 53 3.92 4.69 -11.35
CA ASN A 53 2.48 4.63 -11.21
C ASN A 53 1.74 5.80 -11.89
N ILE A 54 2.33 7.00 -11.91
CA ILE A 54 1.79 8.14 -12.68
C ILE A 54 1.75 7.80 -14.19
N GLU A 55 2.81 7.20 -14.72
CA GLU A 55 2.85 6.76 -16.11
C GLU A 55 1.79 5.68 -16.41
N LEU A 56 1.57 4.72 -15.48
CA LEU A 56 0.49 3.75 -15.60
C LEU A 56 -0.89 4.42 -15.62
N ILE A 57 -1.13 5.39 -14.73
CA ILE A 57 -2.39 6.15 -14.66
C ILE A 57 -2.68 6.80 -16.02
N GLN A 58 -1.69 7.46 -16.61
CA GLN A 58 -1.81 8.11 -17.92
C GLN A 58 -2.04 7.09 -19.05
N ASN A 59 -1.31 5.98 -19.05
CA ASN A 59 -1.45 4.91 -20.04
C ASN A 59 -2.83 4.23 -19.98
N GLU A 60 -3.45 4.17 -18.78
CA GLU A 60 -4.79 3.63 -18.60
C GLU A 60 -5.90 4.69 -18.79
N ARG A 61 -5.57 5.80 -19.46
CA ARG A 61 -6.51 6.85 -19.90
C ARG A 61 -7.15 7.59 -18.73
N PHE A 62 -6.34 7.92 -17.73
CA PHE A 62 -6.70 8.85 -16.68
C PHE A 62 -5.84 10.11 -16.75
N LEU A 63 -6.45 11.25 -16.50
CA LEU A 63 -5.77 12.51 -16.24
C LEU A 63 -5.45 12.60 -14.75
N LEU A 64 -4.18 12.62 -14.39
CA LEU A 64 -3.79 12.85 -13.00
C LEU A 64 -4.13 14.28 -12.59
N ILE A 65 -4.92 14.44 -11.53
CA ILE A 65 -5.29 15.74 -10.97
C ILE A 65 -4.32 16.14 -9.85
N SER A 66 -4.05 15.21 -8.93
CA SER A 66 -3.14 15.44 -7.80
C SER A 66 -2.70 14.11 -7.21
N ASN A 67 -1.58 14.13 -6.50
CA ASN A 67 -1.13 13.01 -5.68
C ASN A 67 -0.37 13.53 -4.46
N PHE A 68 -0.34 12.74 -3.40
CA PHE A 68 0.44 13.01 -2.20
C PHE A 68 0.75 11.73 -1.43
N THR A 69 1.90 11.71 -0.78
CA THR A 69 2.30 10.61 0.09
C THR A 69 1.60 10.71 1.44
N LEU A 70 1.01 9.61 1.93
CA LEU A 70 0.46 9.55 3.28
C LEU A 70 1.58 9.72 4.32
N THR A 71 1.30 10.52 5.34
CA THR A 71 2.28 10.79 6.41
C THR A 71 2.60 9.53 7.21
N LYS A 72 3.79 9.46 7.80
CA LYS A 72 4.17 8.36 8.71
C LYS A 72 3.22 8.25 9.91
N SER A 73 2.67 9.36 10.40
CA SER A 73 1.70 9.36 11.49
C SER A 73 0.39 8.66 11.10
N ALA A 74 -0.05 8.77 9.84
CA ALA A 74 -1.22 8.03 9.36
C ALA A 74 -1.02 6.51 9.48
N TRP A 75 0.18 6.01 9.18
CA TRP A 75 0.53 4.61 9.34
C TRP A 75 0.70 4.20 10.80
N LEU A 76 1.49 4.96 11.55
CA LEU A 76 1.86 4.60 12.91
C LEU A 76 0.72 4.84 13.89
N ASP A 77 0.19 6.06 13.96
CA ASP A 77 -0.75 6.46 15.02
C ASP A 77 -2.16 5.93 14.75
N CYS A 78 -2.59 5.96 13.48
CA CYS A 78 -3.96 5.58 13.12
C CYS A 78 -4.13 4.09 12.80
N PHE A 79 -3.06 3.36 12.48
CA PHE A 79 -3.15 1.97 12.05
C PHE A 79 -2.25 1.02 12.86
N TYR A 80 -0.93 1.18 12.84
CA TYR A 80 -0.03 0.20 13.46
C TYR A 80 -0.02 0.21 14.99
N LEU A 81 -0.13 1.36 15.65
CA LEU A 81 -0.21 1.40 17.12
C LEU A 81 -1.50 0.78 17.65
N PRO A 82 -2.70 1.06 17.09
CA PRO A 82 -3.91 0.32 17.44
C PRO A 82 -3.80 -1.18 17.18
N MET A 83 -3.23 -1.57 16.04
CA MET A 83 -3.00 -2.97 15.70
C MET A 83 -2.08 -3.66 16.72
N GLN A 84 -0.97 -3.05 17.14
CA GLN A 84 -0.08 -3.61 18.15
C GLN A 84 -0.78 -3.84 19.50
N LYS A 85 -1.61 -2.91 19.94
CA LYS A 85 -2.39 -3.06 21.16
C LYS A 85 -3.34 -4.25 21.08
N GLU A 86 -4.01 -4.41 19.93
CA GLU A 86 -4.93 -5.51 19.71
C GLU A 86 -4.19 -6.86 19.60
N LEU A 87 -3.03 -6.89 18.94
CA LEU A 87 -2.19 -8.10 18.85
C LEU A 87 -1.76 -8.60 20.24
N LEU A 88 -1.41 -7.70 21.18
CA LEU A 88 -1.09 -8.09 22.55
C LEU A 88 -2.27 -8.76 23.25
N ARG A 89 -3.48 -8.27 23.06
CA ARG A 89 -4.72 -8.85 23.59
C ARG A 89 -5.03 -10.21 22.97
N LEU A 90 -4.92 -10.29 21.62
CA LEU A 90 -5.22 -11.51 20.87
C LEU A 90 -4.21 -12.63 21.13
N ASN A 91 -2.92 -12.33 21.23
CA ASN A 91 -1.89 -13.32 21.61
C ASN A 91 -2.19 -14.00 22.95
N LYS A 92 -2.69 -13.24 23.93
CA LYS A 92 -3.11 -13.79 25.22
C LYS A 92 -4.37 -14.66 25.07
N LYS A 93 -5.38 -14.17 24.31
CA LYS A 93 -6.66 -14.87 24.12
C LYS A 93 -6.51 -16.18 23.36
N TYR A 94 -5.62 -16.23 22.39
CA TYR A 94 -5.41 -17.39 21.51
C TYR A 94 -4.13 -18.17 21.86
N GLN A 95 -3.67 -18.07 23.10
CA GLN A 95 -2.53 -18.86 23.60
C GLN A 95 -2.75 -20.35 23.36
N GLY A 96 -1.78 -21.01 22.72
CA GLY A 96 -1.87 -22.43 22.34
C GLY A 96 -2.54 -22.70 20.98
N ASN A 97 -3.08 -21.68 20.30
CA ASN A 97 -3.59 -21.84 18.93
C ASN A 97 -2.51 -21.43 17.92
N GLU A 98 -1.76 -22.41 17.39
CA GLU A 98 -0.61 -22.17 16.51
C GLU A 98 -0.99 -21.44 15.21
N ILE A 99 -2.18 -21.71 14.65
CA ILE A 99 -2.65 -21.06 13.41
C ILE A 99 -2.89 -19.58 13.67
N ALA A 100 -3.60 -19.23 14.73
CA ALA A 100 -3.87 -17.85 15.09
C ALA A 100 -2.58 -17.09 15.41
N LEU A 101 -1.68 -17.70 16.20
CA LEU A 101 -0.40 -17.10 16.55
C LEU A 101 0.50 -16.87 15.31
N GLY A 102 0.46 -17.78 14.34
CA GLY A 102 1.16 -17.60 13.06
C GLY A 102 0.68 -16.38 12.29
N ILE A 103 -0.63 -16.15 12.23
CA ILE A 103 -1.21 -14.94 11.58
C ILE A 103 -0.77 -13.67 12.32
N PHE A 104 -0.79 -13.68 13.66
CA PHE A 104 -0.36 -12.50 14.43
C PHE A 104 1.13 -12.20 14.26
N GLN A 105 1.97 -13.21 14.12
CA GLN A 105 3.40 -13.03 13.81
C GLN A 105 3.62 -12.36 12.45
N GLU A 106 2.85 -12.71 11.43
CA GLU A 106 2.94 -12.05 10.12
C GLU A 106 2.53 -10.56 10.22
N MET A 107 1.49 -10.24 10.99
CA MET A 107 1.12 -8.85 11.25
C MET A 107 2.20 -8.07 12.00
N GLU A 108 2.87 -8.68 12.97
CA GLU A 108 4.01 -8.08 13.68
C GLU A 108 5.20 -7.84 12.75
N LYS A 109 5.47 -8.76 11.82
CA LYS A 109 6.52 -8.58 10.79
C LYS A 109 6.23 -7.39 9.89
N GLU A 110 4.98 -7.20 9.48
CA GLU A 110 4.53 -6.05 8.69
C GLU A 110 4.80 -4.73 9.41
N ILE A 111 4.41 -4.65 10.68
CA ILE A 111 4.66 -3.46 11.52
C ILE A 111 6.16 -3.16 11.64
N ASN A 112 6.97 -4.18 11.88
CA ASN A 112 8.42 -4.04 12.02
C ASN A 112 9.08 -3.66 10.71
N LEU A 113 8.62 -4.19 9.58
CA LEU A 113 9.08 -3.81 8.24
C LEU A 113 8.86 -2.32 8.01
N TYR A 114 7.64 -1.82 8.30
CA TYR A 114 7.34 -0.40 8.14
C TYR A 114 8.22 0.48 9.05
N LYS A 115 8.35 0.12 10.32
CA LYS A 115 9.20 0.87 11.26
C LYS A 115 10.66 0.97 10.78
N LYS A 116 11.17 -0.10 10.17
CA LYS A 116 12.54 -0.15 9.65
C LYS A 116 12.74 0.62 8.35
N PHE A 117 11.75 0.58 7.45
CA PHE A 117 11.89 1.05 6.08
C PHE A 117 10.91 2.16 5.70
N SER A 118 10.31 2.85 6.67
CA SER A 118 9.31 3.90 6.43
C SER A 118 9.81 5.10 5.61
N ASP A 119 11.13 5.27 5.44
CA ASP A 119 11.71 6.29 4.56
C ASP A 119 11.72 5.86 3.08
N PHE A 120 11.53 4.57 2.80
CA PHE A 120 11.74 3.98 1.47
C PHE A 120 10.45 3.53 0.80
N TYR A 121 9.37 3.31 1.54
CA TYR A 121 8.08 2.94 0.99
C TYR A 121 6.93 3.51 1.83
N GLY A 122 5.76 3.57 1.23
CA GLY A 122 4.55 4.05 1.87
C GLY A 122 3.36 3.96 0.94
N TYR A 123 2.27 4.63 1.27
CA TYR A 123 1.13 4.81 0.38
C TYR A 123 1.15 6.20 -0.26
N GLU A 124 0.95 6.21 -1.57
CA GLU A 124 0.63 7.41 -2.33
C GLU A 124 -0.87 7.43 -2.61
N PHE A 125 -1.49 8.57 -2.34
CA PHE A 125 -2.88 8.82 -2.72
C PHE A 125 -2.89 9.50 -4.09
N PHE A 126 -3.56 8.90 -5.07
CA PHE A 126 -3.72 9.45 -6.40
C PHE A 126 -5.15 9.90 -6.61
N ILE A 127 -5.34 11.11 -7.10
CA ILE A 127 -6.63 11.66 -7.52
C ILE A 127 -6.55 11.86 -9.02
N MET A 128 -7.47 11.25 -9.75
CA MET A 128 -7.46 11.27 -11.21
C MET A 128 -8.85 11.37 -11.78
N GLN A 129 -8.95 11.85 -13.00
CA GLN A 129 -10.18 11.94 -13.76
C GLN A 129 -10.13 10.99 -14.95
N ARG A 130 -11.24 10.31 -15.24
CA ARG A 130 -11.36 9.48 -16.45
C ARG A 130 -11.21 10.36 -17.68
N ASP A 131 -10.18 10.09 -18.49
CA ASP A 131 -10.03 10.65 -19.83
C ASP A 131 -10.83 9.81 -20.85
N ASN A 132 -11.30 10.45 -21.87
CA ASN A 132 -12.23 9.81 -22.83
C ASN A 132 -11.56 8.96 -23.89
#